data_6cdb511721374be76d53fdf412bedd18
#
_entry.id   6cdb511721374be76d53fdf412bedd18
#
_cell.length_a   1.000
_cell.length_b   1.000
_cell.length_c   1.000
_cell.angle_alpha   90.00
_cell.angle_beta   90.00
_cell.angle_gamma   90.00
#
_symmetry.space_group_name_H-M   'P 1'
#
loop_
_entity.id
_entity.type
_entity.pdbx_description
1 polymer ?
#
loop_
_entity_poly.entity_id
_entity_poly.type
_entity_poly.pdbx_seq_one_letter_code
_entity_poly.pdbx_strand_id
1 'polypeptide(L)'
;MRSRASRTTTISEGGEDQARQFLSESSRYCPFILRAQQAGTVRSFTTNIDLDRSDVHDVSLAFVQLTERYLEERAATHSGWRMLLCYNVLFTQRRFSELGISALAELHWALKHKYTCQGVMFGKFWPDEDSYSSKHHRTMPNAPLPMISIRSAQSGNDSRFFTKSEQLLREYRDWCSSKSRSFIRRRP
;
A
#
# COMPACT_ATOMS: atom_id res chain seq x y z
N MET A 1 31.18 22.44 11.23
CA MET A 1 29.91 21.72 11.47
C MET A 1 28.81 22.37 10.59
N ARG A 2 28.38 21.71 9.52
CA ARG A 2 27.27 22.21 8.69
C ARG A 2 25.98 21.70 9.30
N SER A 3 25.13 22.62 9.78
CA SER A 3 23.78 22.33 10.25
C SER A 3 23.03 21.55 9.17
N ARG A 4 22.68 20.30 9.46
CA ARG A 4 21.80 19.48 8.63
C ARG A 4 20.39 20.08 8.83
N ALA A 5 19.96 20.95 7.94
CA ALA A 5 18.57 21.39 7.91
C ALA A 5 17.72 20.12 7.78
N SER A 6 16.96 19.80 8.81
CA SER A 6 15.97 18.73 8.80
C SER A 6 14.96 19.06 7.70
N ARG A 7 15.05 18.38 6.56
CA ARG A 7 13.99 18.45 5.55
C ARG A 7 12.80 17.69 6.12
N THR A 8 11.76 18.41 6.44
CA THR A 8 10.51 17.81 6.91
C THR A 8 10.02 16.85 5.85
N THR A 9 10.00 15.57 6.20
CA THR A 9 9.43 14.50 5.38
C THR A 9 7.94 14.72 5.27
N THR A 10 7.43 15.06 4.08
CA THR A 10 6.03 15.40 3.88
C THR A 10 5.39 14.44 2.88
N ILE A 11 4.26 13.86 3.27
CA ILE A 11 3.34 13.18 2.37
C ILE A 11 2.12 14.08 2.23
N SER A 12 1.81 14.53 1.02
CA SER A 12 0.70 15.44 0.72
C SER A 12 -0.26 14.83 -0.29
N GLU A 13 -1.52 15.22 -0.23
CA GLU A 13 -2.50 14.85 -1.24
C GLU A 13 -2.05 15.35 -2.62
N GLY A 14 -2.19 14.51 -3.66
CA GLY A 14 -1.76 14.83 -5.03
C GLY A 14 -1.35 13.58 -5.82
N GLY A 15 -0.91 13.80 -7.05
CA GLY A 15 -0.44 12.71 -7.92
C GLY A 15 -1.55 11.88 -8.56
N GLU A 16 -2.79 12.37 -8.55
CA GLU A 16 -3.95 11.64 -9.09
C GLU A 16 -3.81 11.33 -10.58
N ASP A 17 -3.30 12.29 -11.37
CA ASP A 17 -3.14 12.10 -12.81
C ASP A 17 -2.05 11.08 -13.12
N GLN A 18 -0.94 11.10 -12.37
CA GLN A 18 0.16 10.14 -12.54
C GLN A 18 -0.28 8.71 -12.15
N ALA A 19 -1.12 8.59 -11.12
CA ALA A 19 -1.63 7.30 -10.68
C ALA A 19 -2.76 6.77 -11.58
N ARG A 20 -3.57 7.64 -12.18
CA ARG A 20 -4.81 7.30 -12.88
C ARG A 20 -4.60 6.30 -14.01
N GLN A 21 -3.63 6.54 -14.89
CA GLN A 21 -3.35 5.65 -16.01
C GLN A 21 -2.94 4.27 -15.50
N PHE A 22 -1.96 4.22 -14.58
CA PHE A 22 -1.49 2.97 -13.98
C PHE A 22 -2.61 2.20 -13.29
N LEU A 23 -3.45 2.87 -12.51
CA LEU A 23 -4.57 2.25 -11.82
C LEU A 23 -5.63 1.75 -12.81
N SER A 24 -5.90 2.50 -13.89
CA SER A 24 -6.80 2.06 -14.96
C SER A 24 -6.31 0.80 -15.65
N GLU A 25 -5.04 0.76 -16.04
CA GLU A 25 -4.44 -0.41 -16.65
C GLU A 25 -4.38 -1.60 -15.68
N SER A 26 -4.01 -1.35 -14.42
CA SER A 26 -3.95 -2.37 -13.37
C SER A 26 -5.33 -2.94 -12.99
N SER A 27 -6.41 -2.24 -13.29
CA SER A 27 -7.78 -2.71 -13.03
C SER A 27 -8.11 -4.00 -13.79
N ARG A 28 -7.44 -4.25 -14.92
CA ARG A 28 -7.57 -5.49 -15.72
C ARG A 28 -7.01 -6.72 -15.00
N TYR A 29 -6.13 -6.52 -14.02
CA TYR A 29 -5.46 -7.57 -13.27
C TYR A 29 -5.97 -7.70 -11.83
N CYS A 30 -6.50 -6.61 -11.29
CA CYS A 30 -6.97 -6.55 -9.93
C CYS A 30 -8.40 -6.00 -9.87
N PRO A 31 -9.42 -6.84 -9.72
CA PRO A 31 -10.83 -6.41 -9.67
C PRO A 31 -11.11 -5.49 -8.48
N PHE A 32 -10.25 -5.46 -7.48
CA PHE A 32 -10.33 -4.52 -6.37
C PHE A 32 -10.16 -3.07 -6.84
N ILE A 33 -9.16 -2.80 -7.69
CA ILE A 33 -8.84 -1.44 -8.15
C ILE A 33 -10.01 -0.86 -8.93
N LEU A 34 -10.60 -1.62 -9.84
CA LEU A 34 -11.76 -1.16 -10.63
C LEU A 34 -12.92 -0.73 -9.73
N ARG A 35 -13.25 -1.56 -8.75
CA ARG A 35 -14.34 -1.26 -7.79
C ARG A 35 -14.02 -0.05 -6.92
N ALA A 36 -12.77 0.09 -6.47
CA ALA A 36 -12.34 1.23 -5.67
C ALA A 36 -12.43 2.54 -6.46
N GLN A 37 -12.05 2.53 -7.74
CA GLN A 37 -12.19 3.69 -8.63
C GLN A 37 -13.66 4.06 -8.85
N GLN A 38 -14.50 3.10 -9.16
CA GLN A 38 -15.95 3.30 -9.35
C GLN A 38 -16.63 3.83 -8.08
N ALA A 39 -16.16 3.42 -6.92
CA ALA A 39 -16.67 3.85 -5.63
C ALA A 39 -16.10 5.22 -5.18
N GLY A 40 -15.14 5.80 -5.91
CA GLY A 40 -14.48 7.04 -5.51
C GLY A 40 -13.67 6.93 -4.20
N THR A 41 -13.22 5.71 -3.85
CA THR A 41 -12.52 5.42 -2.59
C THR A 41 -10.99 5.34 -2.76
N VAL A 42 -10.48 5.73 -3.90
CA VAL A 42 -9.04 5.84 -4.15
C VAL A 42 -8.58 7.24 -3.74
N ARG A 43 -7.51 7.30 -2.94
CA ARG A 43 -6.80 8.52 -2.57
C ARG A 43 -5.38 8.44 -3.08
N SER A 44 -4.87 9.53 -3.62
CA SER A 44 -3.49 9.62 -4.08
C SER A 44 -2.73 10.69 -3.31
N PHE A 45 -1.49 10.37 -2.99
CA PHE A 45 -0.57 11.22 -2.27
C PHE A 45 0.75 11.25 -3.03
N THR A 46 1.47 12.36 -2.90
CA THR A 46 2.84 12.48 -3.36
C THR A 46 3.79 12.69 -2.20
N THR A 47 5.00 12.23 -2.37
CA THR A 47 6.09 12.50 -1.42
C THR A 47 7.37 12.85 -2.15
N ASN A 48 8.10 13.81 -1.61
CA ASN A 48 9.44 14.20 -2.06
C ASN A 48 10.56 13.52 -1.25
N ILE A 49 10.22 12.47 -0.52
CA ILE A 49 11.19 11.68 0.23
C ILE A 49 12.25 11.15 -0.73
N ASP A 50 13.50 11.48 -0.45
CA ASP A 50 14.68 10.94 -1.14
C ASP A 50 15.18 9.74 -0.32
N LEU A 51 14.80 8.53 -0.73
CA LEU A 51 15.17 7.30 -0.03
C LEU A 51 16.70 7.02 -0.05
N ASP A 52 17.43 7.64 -0.97
CA ASP A 52 18.90 7.52 -1.02
C ASP A 52 19.58 8.38 0.06
N ARG A 53 18.86 9.34 0.64
CA ARG A 53 19.40 10.35 1.57
C ARG A 53 18.62 10.53 2.85
N SER A 54 17.37 10.07 2.87
CA SER A 54 16.50 10.21 4.04
C SER A 54 16.84 9.18 5.09
N ASP A 55 16.65 9.57 6.37
CA ASP A 55 16.69 8.60 7.45
C ASP A 55 15.48 7.66 7.32
N VAL A 56 15.74 6.36 7.32
CA VAL A 56 14.69 5.32 7.22
C VAL A 56 13.67 5.46 8.35
N HIS A 57 14.11 5.95 9.52
CA HIS A 57 13.21 6.19 10.65
C HIS A 57 12.18 7.29 10.35
N ASP A 58 12.62 8.44 9.80
CA ASP A 58 11.72 9.56 9.45
C ASP A 58 10.73 9.13 8.37
N VAL A 59 11.20 8.37 7.37
CA VAL A 59 10.35 7.80 6.32
C VAL A 59 9.31 6.86 6.91
N SER A 60 9.74 5.96 7.79
CA SER A 60 8.86 5.00 8.46
C SER A 60 7.80 5.70 9.30
N LEU A 61 8.16 6.76 10.02
CA LEU A 61 7.23 7.55 10.82
C LEU A 61 6.14 8.20 9.96
N ALA A 62 6.51 8.78 8.81
CA ALA A 62 5.54 9.40 7.90
C ALA A 62 4.55 8.36 7.35
N PHE A 63 5.01 7.15 6.99
CA PHE A 63 4.12 6.08 6.53
C PHE A 63 3.28 5.48 7.65
N VAL A 64 3.78 5.42 8.87
CA VAL A 64 2.99 5.04 10.06
C VAL A 64 1.85 6.02 10.25
N GLN A 65 2.11 7.33 10.29
CA GLN A 65 1.08 8.35 10.44
C GLN A 65 0.02 8.28 9.33
N LEU A 66 0.44 8.09 8.09
CA LEU A 66 -0.49 7.93 6.97
C LEU A 66 -1.32 6.65 7.10
N THR A 67 -0.74 5.56 7.59
CA THR A 67 -1.46 4.29 7.79
C THR A 67 -2.47 4.40 8.93
N GLU A 68 -2.16 5.11 10.00
CA GLU A 68 -3.13 5.38 11.07
C GLU A 68 -4.30 6.24 10.53
N ARG A 69 -4.03 7.30 9.76
CA ARG A 69 -5.08 8.05 9.05
C ARG A 69 -5.94 7.16 8.15
N TYR A 70 -5.31 6.24 7.40
CA TYR A 70 -6.02 5.24 6.60
C TYR A 70 -6.96 4.37 7.46
N LEU A 71 -6.49 3.91 8.62
CA LEU A 71 -7.28 3.08 9.53
C LEU A 71 -8.48 3.85 10.09
N GLU A 72 -8.30 5.10 10.44
CA GLU A 72 -9.38 6.01 10.90
C GLU A 72 -10.42 6.24 9.79
N GLU A 73 -9.99 6.62 8.57
CA GLU A 73 -10.90 6.80 7.43
C GLU A 73 -11.63 5.49 7.10
N ARG A 74 -10.91 4.36 7.12
CA ARG A 74 -11.51 3.04 6.92
C ARG A 74 -12.57 2.73 7.97
N ALA A 75 -12.35 3.09 9.23
CA ALA A 75 -13.32 2.89 10.30
C ALA A 75 -14.56 3.77 10.13
N ALA A 76 -14.39 5.01 9.69
CA ALA A 76 -15.45 5.96 9.43
C ALA A 76 -16.24 5.68 8.14
N THR A 77 -15.61 4.98 7.17
CA THR A 77 -16.23 4.68 5.89
C THR A 77 -17.39 3.68 6.03
N HIS A 78 -18.49 3.90 5.32
CA HIS A 78 -19.63 2.99 5.27
C HIS A 78 -19.20 1.56 4.96
N SER A 79 -19.83 0.58 5.60
CA SER A 79 -19.41 -0.84 5.60
C SER A 79 -19.25 -1.43 4.18
N GLY A 80 -20.09 -1.04 3.23
CA GLY A 80 -20.02 -1.50 1.84
C GLY A 80 -18.77 -1.01 1.07
N TRP A 81 -18.22 0.13 1.45
CA TRP A 81 -17.08 0.77 0.78
C TRP A 81 -15.75 0.62 1.53
N ARG A 82 -15.83 0.31 2.82
CA ARG A 82 -14.68 0.19 3.73
C ARG A 82 -13.55 -0.68 3.18
N MET A 83 -13.91 -1.77 2.52
CA MET A 83 -12.94 -2.71 1.95
C MET A 83 -12.35 -2.21 0.63
N LEU A 84 -12.92 -1.17 0.03
CA LEU A 84 -12.49 -0.58 -1.23
C LEU A 84 -11.61 0.66 -1.04
N LEU A 85 -11.50 1.18 0.19
CA LEU A 85 -10.59 2.30 0.45
C LEU A 85 -9.15 1.90 0.10
N CYS A 86 -8.50 2.75 -0.68
CA CYS A 86 -7.13 2.54 -1.15
C CYS A 86 -6.38 3.87 -1.15
N TYR A 87 -5.21 3.89 -0.52
CA TYR A 87 -4.26 5.00 -0.57
C TYR A 87 -3.09 4.61 -1.47
N ASN A 88 -2.65 5.51 -2.33
CA ASN A 88 -1.48 5.34 -3.17
C ASN A 88 -0.51 6.49 -2.91
N VAL A 89 0.70 6.18 -2.50
CA VAL A 89 1.76 7.16 -2.23
C VAL A 89 2.80 7.05 -3.35
N LEU A 90 2.92 8.10 -4.16
CA LEU A 90 3.87 8.19 -5.26
C LEU A 90 5.10 8.97 -4.79
N PHE A 91 6.27 8.41 -5.02
CA PHE A 91 7.52 9.12 -4.82
C PHE A 91 7.79 9.98 -6.05
N THR A 92 8.01 11.28 -5.87
CA THR A 92 8.27 12.20 -7.00
C THR A 92 9.64 11.95 -7.64
N GLN A 93 10.55 11.32 -6.93
CA GLN A 93 11.83 10.87 -7.47
C GLN A 93 11.62 9.61 -8.33
N ARG A 94 11.94 9.70 -9.61
CA ARG A 94 11.70 8.62 -10.59
C ARG A 94 12.65 7.44 -10.46
N ARG A 95 13.88 7.68 -9.99
CA ARG A 95 14.92 6.67 -9.88
C ARG A 95 15.56 6.74 -8.51
N PHE A 96 15.73 5.60 -7.91
CA PHE A 96 16.50 5.40 -6.70
C PHE A 96 17.76 4.60 -7.03
N SER A 97 18.81 4.79 -6.23
CA SER A 97 19.95 3.88 -6.23
C SER A 97 19.52 2.51 -5.65
N GLU A 98 20.41 1.53 -5.74
CA GLU A 98 20.18 0.22 -5.08
C GLU A 98 19.90 0.37 -3.58
N LEU A 99 20.53 1.36 -2.94
CA LEU A 99 20.30 1.67 -1.53
C LEU A 99 18.86 2.14 -1.29
N GLY A 100 18.36 3.08 -2.10
CA GLY A 100 16.98 3.56 -2.00
C GLY A 100 15.95 2.48 -2.30
N ILE A 101 16.24 1.59 -3.25
CA ILE A 101 15.42 0.41 -3.55
C ILE A 101 15.35 -0.53 -2.35
N SER A 102 16.50 -0.81 -1.72
CA SER A 102 16.58 -1.63 -0.51
C SER A 102 15.82 -0.98 0.65
N ALA A 103 16.01 0.31 0.88
CA ALA A 103 15.31 1.06 1.92
C ALA A 103 13.78 1.00 1.75
N LEU A 104 13.28 1.13 0.51
CA LEU A 104 11.84 0.97 0.25
C LEU A 104 11.35 -0.45 0.47
N ALA A 105 12.16 -1.45 0.15
CA ALA A 105 11.82 -2.85 0.41
C ALA A 105 11.74 -3.13 1.92
N GLU A 106 12.67 -2.61 2.70
CA GLU A 106 12.69 -2.71 4.16
C GLU A 106 11.48 -1.98 4.78
N LEU A 107 11.19 -0.76 4.35
CA LEU A 107 10.01 0.00 4.77
C LEU A 107 8.72 -0.79 4.49
N HIS A 108 8.54 -1.27 3.27
CA HIS A 108 7.38 -2.06 2.89
C HIS A 108 7.22 -3.31 3.76
N TRP A 109 8.33 -3.99 4.10
CA TRP A 109 8.33 -5.17 4.94
C TRP A 109 7.98 -4.83 6.40
N ALA A 110 8.56 -3.76 6.94
CA ALA A 110 8.27 -3.27 8.28
C ALA A 110 6.79 -2.89 8.46
N LEU A 111 6.22 -2.19 7.47
CA LEU A 111 4.80 -1.84 7.46
C LEU A 111 3.90 -3.08 7.43
N LYS A 112 4.25 -4.10 6.65
CA LYS A 112 3.53 -5.38 6.65
C LYS A 112 3.53 -6.02 8.03
N HIS A 113 4.70 -6.14 8.67
CA HIS A 113 4.81 -6.72 10.00
C HIS A 113 3.99 -5.96 11.05
N LYS A 114 3.92 -4.65 10.94
CA LYS A 114 3.17 -3.84 11.89
C LYS A 114 1.65 -3.92 11.71
N TYR A 115 1.15 -4.02 10.47
CA TYR A 115 -0.26 -3.78 10.19
C TYR A 115 -1.04 -4.96 9.60
N THR A 116 -0.41 -6.10 9.31
CA THR A 116 -1.12 -7.29 8.80
C THR A 116 -2.18 -7.79 9.79
N CYS A 117 -1.89 -7.77 11.09
CA CYS A 117 -2.83 -8.15 12.15
C CYS A 117 -4.07 -7.24 12.19
N GLN A 118 -3.99 -6.02 11.64
CA GLN A 118 -5.11 -5.08 11.49
C GLN A 118 -5.81 -5.21 10.13
N GLY A 119 -5.39 -6.16 9.29
CA GLY A 119 -5.96 -6.40 7.97
C GLY A 119 -5.61 -5.31 6.96
N VAL A 120 -4.39 -4.76 7.06
CA VAL A 120 -3.86 -3.84 6.06
C VAL A 120 -2.89 -4.58 5.15
N MET A 121 -3.02 -4.33 3.85
CA MET A 121 -2.14 -4.83 2.80
C MET A 121 -1.36 -3.69 2.19
N PHE A 122 -0.05 -3.89 2.05
CA PHE A 122 0.83 -2.95 1.35
C PHE A 122 1.26 -3.56 0.03
N GLY A 123 1.13 -2.80 -1.05
CA GLY A 123 1.70 -3.10 -2.37
C GLY A 123 2.89 -2.19 -2.65
N LYS A 124 3.91 -2.73 -3.28
CA LYS A 124 5.10 -1.99 -3.74
C LYS A 124 5.17 -2.10 -5.27
N PHE A 125 5.37 -0.97 -5.94
CA PHE A 125 5.39 -0.88 -7.40
C PHE A 125 6.53 0.01 -7.86
N TRP A 126 7.18 -0.39 -8.96
CA TRP A 126 8.32 0.29 -9.56
C TRP A 126 8.07 0.64 -11.03
N PRO A 127 8.70 1.69 -11.56
CA PRO A 127 8.57 2.06 -12.98
C PRO A 127 9.11 1.00 -13.95
N ASP A 128 10.18 0.30 -13.56
CA ASP A 128 10.92 -0.61 -14.44
C ASP A 128 10.88 -2.07 -13.92
N GLU A 129 9.86 -2.43 -13.14
CA GLU A 129 9.75 -3.78 -12.60
C GLU A 129 8.98 -4.69 -13.57
N ASP A 130 9.66 -5.66 -14.15
CA ASP A 130 9.05 -6.73 -14.94
C ASP A 130 8.25 -7.69 -14.05
N SER A 131 7.16 -7.20 -13.51
CA SER A 131 6.24 -7.99 -12.71
C SER A 131 5.35 -8.86 -13.59
N TYR A 132 5.62 -10.17 -13.61
CA TYR A 132 4.78 -11.12 -14.34
C TYR A 132 3.64 -11.65 -13.46
N SER A 133 2.41 -11.54 -13.97
CA SER A 133 1.25 -12.15 -13.34
C SER A 133 1.08 -13.59 -13.80
N SER A 134 1.45 -14.55 -12.97
CA SER A 134 1.24 -15.98 -13.24
C SER A 134 -0.24 -16.33 -13.42
N LYS A 135 -1.16 -15.62 -12.76
CA LYS A 135 -2.61 -15.81 -12.89
C LYS A 135 -3.14 -15.39 -14.27
N HIS A 136 -2.60 -14.33 -14.84
CA HIS A 136 -3.08 -13.72 -16.08
C HIS A 136 -2.14 -14.00 -17.25
N HIS A 137 -1.01 -14.70 -17.03
CA HIS A 137 -0.01 -15.06 -18.03
C HIS A 137 0.48 -13.87 -18.87
N ARG A 138 0.69 -12.71 -18.22
CA ARG A 138 1.17 -11.49 -18.87
C ARG A 138 1.91 -10.59 -17.91
N THR A 139 2.71 -9.68 -18.47
CA THR A 139 3.40 -8.64 -17.71
C THR A 139 2.38 -7.65 -17.13
N MET A 140 2.59 -7.26 -15.88
CA MET A 140 1.79 -6.23 -15.22
C MET A 140 2.19 -4.84 -15.75
N PRO A 141 1.30 -3.84 -15.74
CA PRO A 141 1.65 -2.47 -16.08
C PRO A 141 2.72 -1.93 -15.13
N ASN A 142 3.67 -1.19 -15.67
CA ASN A 142 4.68 -0.50 -14.88
C ASN A 142 4.07 0.72 -14.20
N ALA A 143 4.42 0.94 -12.94
CA ALA A 143 4.05 2.17 -12.25
C ALA A 143 4.79 3.37 -12.87
N PRO A 144 4.15 4.55 -13.02
CA PRO A 144 4.81 5.73 -13.60
C PRO A 144 5.91 6.29 -12.70
N LEU A 145 5.78 6.06 -11.42
CA LEU A 145 6.71 6.43 -10.35
C LEU A 145 6.78 5.30 -9.32
N PRO A 146 7.85 5.20 -8.54
CA PRO A 146 7.88 4.31 -7.39
C PRO A 146 6.69 4.61 -6.49
N MET A 147 5.99 3.57 -6.03
CA MET A 147 4.72 3.74 -5.32
C MET A 147 4.54 2.68 -4.24
N ILE A 148 3.97 3.10 -3.11
CA ILE A 148 3.38 2.20 -2.11
C ILE A 148 1.86 2.39 -2.10
N SER A 149 1.13 1.29 -2.21
CA SER A 149 -0.32 1.27 -2.02
C SER A 149 -0.67 0.69 -0.65
N ILE A 150 -1.67 1.29 0.01
CA ILE A 150 -2.22 0.87 1.30
C ILE A 150 -3.70 0.55 1.07
N ARG A 151 -4.12 -0.66 1.37
CA ARG A 151 -5.51 -1.09 1.23
C ARG A 151 -5.91 -2.13 2.27
N SER A 152 -7.19 -2.41 2.39
CA SER A 152 -7.65 -3.55 3.18
C SER A 152 -7.22 -4.86 2.54
N ALA A 153 -6.76 -5.80 3.36
CA ALA A 153 -6.51 -7.17 2.94
C ALA A 153 -7.82 -7.86 2.54
N GLN A 154 -7.76 -8.70 1.50
CA GLN A 154 -8.90 -9.44 0.98
C GLN A 154 -8.83 -10.89 1.42
N SER A 155 -9.81 -11.32 2.22
CA SER A 155 -9.91 -12.72 2.67
C SER A 155 -9.96 -13.67 1.45
N GLY A 156 -9.13 -14.69 1.48
CA GLY A 156 -9.04 -15.71 0.42
C GLY A 156 -8.20 -15.32 -0.80
N ASN A 157 -7.97 -14.03 -1.07
CA ASN A 157 -7.25 -13.59 -2.26
C ASN A 157 -5.80 -13.18 -2.00
N ASP A 158 -5.52 -12.66 -0.81
CA ASP A 158 -4.22 -12.06 -0.50
C ASP A 158 -3.25 -13.02 0.21
N SER A 159 -3.64 -14.24 0.55
CA SER A 159 -2.79 -15.21 1.26
C SER A 159 -1.41 -15.39 0.61
N ARG A 160 -1.35 -15.40 -0.74
CA ARG A 160 -0.11 -15.55 -1.52
C ARG A 160 0.93 -14.46 -1.26
N PHE A 161 0.50 -13.26 -0.85
CA PHE A 161 1.40 -12.14 -0.58
C PHE A 161 2.07 -12.20 0.80
N PHE A 162 1.67 -13.17 1.61
CA PHE A 162 2.19 -13.40 2.96
C PHE A 162 2.99 -14.71 3.09
N THR A 163 3.07 -15.51 2.02
CA THR A 163 3.72 -16.85 2.06
C THR A 163 5.22 -16.83 2.32
N LYS A 164 5.89 -15.69 2.12
CA LYS A 164 7.33 -15.54 2.40
C LYS A 164 7.64 -15.43 3.91
N SER A 165 6.63 -15.32 4.77
CA SER A 165 6.79 -15.25 6.22
C SER A 165 5.65 -16.00 6.90
N GLU A 166 5.99 -17.06 7.65
CA GLU A 166 5.00 -17.83 8.41
C GLU A 166 4.27 -16.96 9.44
N GLN A 167 4.97 -16.02 10.07
CA GLN A 167 4.37 -15.09 11.01
C GLN A 167 3.30 -14.24 10.33
N LEU A 168 3.62 -13.57 9.21
CA LEU A 168 2.66 -12.75 8.49
C LEU A 168 1.47 -13.55 7.95
N LEU A 169 1.72 -14.77 7.48
CA LEU A 169 0.66 -15.65 7.02
C LEU A 169 -0.29 -16.03 8.16
N ARG A 170 0.24 -16.27 9.36
CA ARG A 170 -0.53 -16.55 10.58
C ARG A 170 -1.37 -15.34 10.97
N GLU A 171 -0.77 -14.17 11.10
CA GLU A 171 -1.47 -12.92 11.44
C GLU A 171 -2.60 -12.60 10.45
N TYR A 172 -2.35 -12.79 9.15
CA TYR A 172 -3.37 -12.63 8.11
C TYR A 172 -4.54 -13.62 8.29
N ARG A 173 -4.26 -14.91 8.58
CA ARG A 173 -5.28 -15.93 8.82
C ARG A 173 -6.11 -15.64 10.06
N ASP A 174 -5.47 -15.19 11.13
CA ASP A 174 -6.13 -14.81 12.38
C ASP A 174 -7.05 -13.62 12.16
N TRP A 175 -6.60 -12.62 11.43
CA TRP A 175 -7.44 -11.50 11.02
C TRP A 175 -8.64 -11.95 10.18
N CYS A 176 -8.47 -12.81 9.19
CA CYS A 176 -9.56 -13.36 8.38
C CYS A 176 -10.60 -14.09 9.25
N SER A 177 -10.12 -14.90 10.20
CA SER A 177 -10.98 -15.67 11.12
C SER A 177 -11.78 -14.77 12.05
N SER A 178 -11.19 -13.69 12.54
CA SER A 178 -11.87 -12.71 13.40
C SER A 178 -13.02 -12.00 12.66
N LYS A 179 -12.84 -11.69 11.38
CA LYS A 179 -13.88 -11.10 10.52
C LYS A 179 -15.07 -12.05 10.30
N SER A 180 -14.80 -13.31 10.06
CA SER A 180 -15.85 -14.32 9.87
C SER A 180 -16.73 -14.47 11.11
N ARG A 181 -16.12 -14.47 12.31
CA ARG A 181 -16.86 -14.54 13.59
C ARG A 181 -17.73 -13.32 13.85
N SER A 182 -17.28 -12.12 13.47
CA SER A 182 -18.07 -10.88 13.66
C SER A 182 -19.28 -10.83 12.75
N PHE A 183 -19.25 -11.52 11.60
CA PHE A 183 -20.37 -11.59 10.65
C PHE A 183 -21.46 -12.56 11.14
N ILE A 184 -21.07 -13.68 11.76
CA ILE A 184 -22.00 -14.68 12.30
C ILE A 184 -22.79 -14.11 13.50
N ARG A 185 -22.16 -13.29 14.35
CA ARG A 185 -22.81 -12.68 15.53
C ARG A 185 -23.80 -11.55 15.21
N ARG A 186 -23.87 -11.07 13.96
CA ARG A 186 -24.77 -9.98 13.53
C ARG A 186 -25.96 -10.44 12.71
N ARG A 187 -26.19 -11.75 12.59
CA ARG A 187 -27.47 -12.26 12.07
C ARG A 187 -28.46 -12.26 13.23
N PRO A 188 -29.58 -11.52 13.13
CA PRO A 188 -30.65 -11.55 14.12
C PRO A 188 -31.28 -12.94 14.21
#